data_3e4b47c6a58f5e6a71a249aa0c6cc58c
#
_entry.id   3e4b47c6a58f5e6a71a249aa0c6cc58c
#
_cell.length_a   1.000
_cell.length_b   1.000
_cell.length_c   1.000
_cell.angle_alpha   90.00
_cell.angle_beta   90.00
_cell.angle_gamma   90.00
#
_symmetry.space_group_name_H-M   'P 1'
#
loop_
_entity.id
_entity.type
_entity.pdbx_description
1 polymer ?
#
loop_
_entity_poly.entity_id
_entity_poly.type
_entity_poly.pdbx_seq_one_letter_code
_entity_poly.pdbx_strand_id
1 'polypeptide(L)'
;MGDTMMTIDTIAPDESARRLRAILGPGCAGALPRRRRDQWILLHEIARAFRPDERLTEKEATGRIQDFLVGPGAHLELDAVSLRRALVDEGFVDRDPAGRDYRLSARHQRFVRFDTAGPH
;
A
#
# COMPACT_ATOMS: atom_id res chain seq x y z
N MET A 1 -23.69 -24.85 -3.09
CA MET A 1 -23.07 -24.75 -2.98
C MET A 1 -22.59 -23.75 -2.61
N GLY A 2 -22.68 -23.12 -2.54
CA GLY A 2 -22.36 -22.03 -2.07
C GLY A 2 -21.08 -21.63 -2.01
N ASP A 3 -20.41 -21.70 -2.91
CA ASP A 3 -19.26 -21.37 -2.80
C ASP A 3 -19.06 -20.11 -2.97
N THR A 4 -18.86 -19.35 -2.19
CA THR A 4 -18.43 -18.14 -2.21
C THR A 4 -17.19 -18.12 -2.79
N MET A 5 -17.04 -18.04 -3.94
CA MET A 5 -15.84 -17.82 -4.46
C MET A 5 -15.43 -16.48 -4.19
N MET A 6 -14.48 -16.28 -3.35
CA MET A 6 -13.89 -15.01 -3.15
C MET A 6 -13.18 -14.64 -4.39
N THR A 7 -13.68 -13.68 -5.09
CA THR A 7 -13.04 -13.15 -6.27
C THR A 7 -11.88 -12.30 -5.85
N ILE A 8 -10.71 -12.61 -6.32
CA ILE A 8 -9.53 -11.79 -6.06
C ILE A 8 -9.42 -10.77 -7.19
N ASP A 9 -9.35 -9.50 -6.84
CA ASP A 9 -9.16 -8.45 -7.82
C ASP A 9 -7.73 -8.48 -8.31
N THR A 10 -7.53 -8.35 -9.60
CA THR A 10 -6.20 -8.28 -10.18
C THR A 10 -6.01 -6.88 -10.77
N ILE A 11 -4.91 -6.26 -10.46
CA ILE A 11 -4.60 -4.92 -10.96
C ILE A 11 -3.41 -5.04 -11.91
N ALA A 12 -3.63 -4.65 -13.15
CA ALA A 12 -2.58 -4.71 -14.18
C ALA A 12 -1.56 -3.59 -14.00
N PRO A 13 -0.33 -3.77 -14.46
CA PRO A 13 0.70 -2.74 -14.28
C PRO A 13 0.35 -1.40 -14.91
N ASP A 14 -0.28 -1.39 -16.08
CA ASP A 14 -0.64 -0.13 -16.73
C ASP A 14 -1.78 0.56 -15.99
N GLU A 15 -2.71 -0.18 -15.43
CA GLU A 15 -3.77 0.42 -14.61
C GLU A 15 -3.16 1.01 -13.36
N SER A 16 -2.28 0.27 -12.70
CA SER A 16 -1.63 0.74 -11.48
C SER A 16 -0.87 2.03 -11.76
N ALA A 17 -0.09 2.06 -12.83
CA ALA A 17 0.69 3.25 -13.17
C ALA A 17 -0.20 4.45 -13.48
N ARG A 18 -1.26 4.23 -14.25
CA ARG A 18 -2.18 5.31 -14.63
C ARG A 18 -2.91 5.88 -13.42
N ARG A 19 -3.45 4.99 -12.59
CA ARG A 19 -4.17 5.44 -11.41
C ARG A 19 -3.24 6.08 -10.39
N LEU A 20 -2.04 5.56 -10.24
CA LEU A 20 -1.09 6.13 -9.31
C LEU A 20 -0.72 7.56 -9.70
N ARG A 21 -0.55 7.82 -11.00
CA ARG A 21 -0.28 9.19 -11.45
C ARG A 21 -1.44 10.12 -11.09
N ALA A 22 -2.67 9.65 -11.19
CA ALA A 22 -3.81 10.46 -10.83
C ALA A 22 -3.88 10.69 -9.32
N ILE A 23 -3.60 9.66 -8.54
CA ILE A 23 -3.66 9.73 -7.08
C ILE A 23 -2.58 10.66 -6.52
N LEU A 24 -1.39 10.59 -7.08
CA LEU A 24 -0.25 11.36 -6.57
C LEU A 24 -0.07 12.71 -7.24
N GLY A 25 -0.84 12.99 -8.27
CA GLY A 25 -0.66 14.22 -9.04
C GLY A 25 -1.22 15.44 -8.35
N PRO A 26 -0.86 16.63 -8.87
CA PRO A 26 -1.40 17.86 -8.34
C PRO A 26 -2.90 17.91 -8.60
N GLY A 27 -3.65 18.46 -7.70
CA GLY A 27 -5.09 18.54 -7.86
C GLY A 27 -5.83 17.35 -7.30
N CYS A 28 -5.13 16.38 -6.71
CA CYS A 28 -5.78 15.26 -6.04
C CYS A 28 -6.51 15.79 -4.80
N ALA A 29 -7.42 14.99 -4.28
CA ALA A 29 -8.21 15.40 -3.13
C ALA A 29 -7.41 15.47 -1.83
N GLY A 30 -6.19 14.99 -1.83
CA GLY A 30 -5.35 15.04 -0.65
C GLY A 30 -5.60 13.92 0.35
N ALA A 31 -6.80 13.39 0.40
CA ALA A 31 -7.17 12.35 1.34
C ALA A 31 -6.96 10.97 0.73
N LEU A 32 -7.15 9.94 1.54
CA LEU A 32 -7.09 8.58 1.03
C LEU A 32 -8.16 8.40 -0.05
N PRO A 33 -7.84 7.76 -1.16
CA PRO A 33 -8.82 7.59 -2.24
C PRO A 33 -10.08 6.88 -1.76
N ARG A 34 -11.22 7.24 -2.34
CA ARG A 34 -12.48 6.64 -1.93
C ARG A 34 -12.62 5.22 -2.43
N ARG A 35 -12.16 4.94 -3.64
CA ARG A 35 -12.28 3.62 -4.20
C ARG A 35 -11.27 2.71 -3.55
N ARG A 36 -11.72 1.55 -3.10
CA ARG A 36 -10.84 0.60 -2.45
C ARG A 36 -9.70 0.17 -3.38
N ARG A 37 -10.00 0.01 -4.65
CA ARG A 37 -8.97 -0.37 -5.62
C ARG A 37 -7.86 0.67 -5.70
N ASP A 38 -8.21 1.95 -5.68
CA ASP A 38 -7.22 3.02 -5.66
C ASP A 38 -6.45 3.06 -4.33
N GLN A 39 -7.12 2.73 -3.23
CA GLN A 39 -6.44 2.64 -1.93
C GLN A 39 -5.38 1.55 -1.98
N TRP A 40 -5.70 0.39 -2.54
CA TRP A 40 -4.75 -0.69 -2.68
C TRP A 40 -3.57 -0.27 -3.55
N ILE A 41 -3.82 0.45 -4.63
CA ILE A 41 -2.76 0.91 -5.53
C ILE A 41 -1.79 1.84 -4.78
N LEU A 42 -2.33 2.77 -4.00
CA LEU A 42 -1.51 3.67 -3.22
C LEU A 42 -0.71 2.92 -2.16
N LEU A 43 -1.37 2.03 -1.42
CA LEU A 43 -0.70 1.29 -0.35
C LEU A 43 0.38 0.35 -0.91
N HIS A 44 0.12 -0.24 -2.06
CA HIS A 44 1.10 -1.11 -2.71
C HIS A 44 2.36 -0.29 -3.06
N GLU A 45 2.17 0.91 -3.56
CA GLU A 45 3.31 1.77 -3.90
C GLU A 45 4.10 2.16 -2.66
N ILE A 46 3.42 2.51 -1.58
CA ILE A 46 4.09 2.85 -0.32
C ILE A 46 4.85 1.63 0.23
N ALA A 47 4.24 0.45 0.12
CA ALA A 47 4.85 -0.77 0.64
C ALA A 47 6.16 -1.11 -0.09
N ARG A 48 6.34 -0.61 -1.30
CA ARG A 48 7.59 -0.84 -2.04
C ARG A 48 8.80 -0.21 -1.35
N ALA A 49 8.58 0.69 -0.42
CA ALA A 49 9.67 1.25 0.37
C ALA A 49 10.18 0.29 1.43
N PHE A 50 9.48 -0.81 1.67
CA PHE A 50 9.88 -1.81 2.64
C PHE A 50 10.53 -2.97 1.89
N ARG A 51 11.62 -3.49 2.43
CA ARG A 51 12.31 -4.62 1.81
C ARG A 51 11.71 -5.94 2.32
N PRO A 52 11.70 -6.99 1.49
CA PRO A 52 11.01 -8.23 1.83
C PRO A 52 11.45 -8.87 3.16
N ASP A 53 12.73 -8.85 3.48
CA ASP A 53 13.20 -9.51 4.68
C ASP A 53 13.52 -8.55 5.81
N GLU A 54 13.04 -7.34 5.69
CA GLU A 54 13.41 -6.31 6.64
C GLU A 54 12.40 -6.20 7.76
N ARG A 55 12.90 -6.06 8.97
CA ARG A 55 12.07 -5.79 10.13
C ARG A 55 12.38 -4.38 10.58
N LEU A 56 11.38 -3.55 10.65
CA LEU A 56 11.55 -2.16 11.04
C LEU A 56 10.87 -1.90 12.37
N THR A 57 11.46 -1.02 13.16
CA THR A 57 10.77 -0.54 14.35
C THR A 57 9.62 0.36 13.90
N GLU A 58 8.74 0.70 14.82
CA GLU A 58 7.65 1.62 14.53
C GLU A 58 8.18 2.93 13.99
N LYS A 59 9.23 3.44 14.59
CA LYS A 59 9.81 4.71 14.16
C LYS A 59 10.40 4.61 12.76
N GLU A 60 11.08 3.51 12.47
CA GLU A 60 11.66 3.30 11.15
C GLU A 60 10.60 3.14 10.08
N ALA A 61 9.54 2.39 10.38
CA ALA A 61 8.44 2.21 9.45
C ALA A 61 7.77 3.54 9.15
N THR A 62 7.51 4.33 10.19
CA THR A 62 6.92 5.66 10.03
C THR A 62 7.84 6.55 9.20
N GLY A 63 9.14 6.46 9.42
CA GLY A 63 10.12 7.24 8.67
C GLY A 63 10.13 6.90 7.19
N ARG A 64 10.00 5.60 6.84
CA ARG A 64 9.91 5.20 5.44
C ARG A 64 8.69 5.80 4.76
N ILE A 65 7.56 5.84 5.47
CA ILE A 65 6.34 6.41 4.93
C ILE A 65 6.47 7.92 4.81
N GLN A 66 7.11 8.56 5.78
CA GLN A 66 7.35 10.00 5.70
C GLN A 66 8.24 10.36 4.52
N ASP A 67 9.24 9.55 4.21
CA ASP A 67 10.08 9.77 3.05
C ASP A 67 9.24 9.72 1.77
N PHE A 68 8.29 8.80 1.70
CA PHE A 68 7.37 8.74 0.57
C PHE A 68 6.54 10.02 0.47
N LEU A 69 6.04 10.50 1.61
CA LEU A 69 5.19 11.69 1.63
C LEU A 69 5.95 12.97 1.30
N VAL A 70 7.23 13.01 1.57
CA VAL A 70 8.04 14.16 1.20
C VAL A 70 8.41 14.11 -0.28
N GLY A 71 8.49 12.94 -0.85
CA GLY A 71 8.86 12.73 -2.25
C GLY A 71 7.65 12.49 -3.14
N PRO A 72 7.44 11.25 -3.57
CA PRO A 72 6.36 10.96 -4.55
C PRO A 72 4.98 11.36 -4.05
N GLY A 73 4.74 11.29 -2.75
CA GLY A 73 3.44 11.60 -2.17
C GLY A 73 3.28 13.02 -1.69
N ALA A 74 4.07 13.95 -2.22
CA ALA A 74 4.08 15.33 -1.72
C ALA A 74 2.74 16.06 -1.84
N HIS A 75 1.88 15.63 -2.76
CA HIS A 75 0.57 16.25 -2.90
C HIS A 75 -0.50 15.63 -1.99
N LEU A 76 -0.16 14.56 -1.26
CA LEU A 76 -1.11 13.92 -0.38
C LEU A 76 -1.13 14.64 0.96
N GLU A 77 -2.34 14.82 1.50
CA GLU A 77 -2.49 15.44 2.81
C GLU A 77 -2.82 14.34 3.80
N LEU A 78 -1.94 13.36 3.87
CA LEU A 78 -2.12 12.22 4.76
C LEU A 78 -0.91 12.14 5.68
N ASP A 79 -1.11 11.68 6.90
CA ASP A 79 0.00 11.54 7.82
C ASP A 79 0.55 10.12 7.78
N ALA A 80 1.79 9.98 8.17
CA ALA A 80 2.48 8.70 8.11
C ALA A 80 1.88 7.67 9.04
N VAL A 81 1.37 8.08 10.19
CA VAL A 81 0.79 7.15 11.16
C VAL A 81 -0.49 6.53 10.61
N SER A 82 -1.35 7.35 10.00
CA SER A 82 -2.57 6.85 9.39
C SER A 82 -2.28 5.88 8.26
N LEU A 83 -1.26 6.19 7.44
CA LEU A 83 -0.88 5.30 6.35
C LEU A 83 -0.25 4.00 6.88
N ARG A 84 0.52 4.07 7.94
CA ARG A 84 1.09 2.88 8.57
C ARG A 84 -0.02 1.95 9.05
N ARG A 85 -1.05 2.51 9.68
CA ARG A 85 -2.20 1.73 10.12
C ARG A 85 -2.94 1.11 8.95
N ALA A 86 -3.12 1.88 7.88
CA ALA A 86 -3.80 1.37 6.70
C ALA A 86 -3.02 0.22 6.06
N LEU A 87 -1.70 0.32 6.02
CA LEU A 87 -0.85 -0.75 5.49
C LEU A 87 -1.04 -2.04 6.29
N VAL A 88 -1.14 -1.94 7.59
CA VAL A 88 -1.37 -3.11 8.45
C VAL A 88 -2.79 -3.63 8.27
N ASP A 89 -3.77 -2.75 8.30
CA ASP A 89 -5.18 -3.14 8.20
C ASP A 89 -5.48 -3.83 6.88
N GLU A 90 -4.87 -3.37 5.79
CA GLU A 90 -5.12 -3.94 4.48
C GLU A 90 -4.17 -5.10 4.12
N GLY A 91 -3.29 -5.45 5.02
CA GLY A 91 -2.47 -6.65 4.85
C GLY A 91 -1.23 -6.49 3.99
N PHE A 92 -0.75 -5.27 3.79
CA PHE A 92 0.51 -5.04 3.08
C PHE A 92 1.70 -5.11 4.02
N VAL A 93 1.47 -4.88 5.29
CA VAL A 93 2.51 -4.90 6.31
C VAL A 93 1.98 -5.65 7.52
N ASP A 94 2.79 -6.45 8.15
CA ASP A 94 2.45 -7.10 9.40
C ASP A 94 3.10 -6.36 10.54
N ARG A 95 2.39 -6.29 11.64
CA ARG A 95 2.89 -5.73 12.87
C ARG A 95 2.98 -6.85 13.87
N ASP A 96 4.14 -6.98 14.50
CA ASP A 96 4.34 -7.93 15.58
C ASP A 96 3.30 -7.67 16.68
N PRO A 97 2.74 -8.70 17.33
CA PRO A 97 1.75 -8.49 18.38
C PRO A 97 2.23 -7.57 19.50
N ALA A 98 3.53 -7.55 19.77
CA ALA A 98 4.08 -6.64 20.76
C ALA A 98 4.25 -5.23 20.21
N GLY A 99 3.97 -5.01 18.94
CA GLY A 99 4.06 -3.69 18.33
C GLY A 99 5.48 -3.22 18.08
N ARG A 100 6.44 -4.12 18.08
CA ARG A 100 7.83 -3.73 17.94
C ARG A 100 8.36 -3.76 16.53
N ASP A 101 7.91 -4.70 15.75
CA ASP A 101 8.44 -4.91 14.42
C ASP A 101 7.37 -4.79 13.37
N TYR A 102 7.72 -4.17 12.26
CA TYR A 102 6.86 -4.06 11.08
C TYR A 102 7.61 -4.68 9.92
N ARG A 103 6.93 -5.48 9.11
CA ARG A 103 7.54 -6.12 7.95
C ARG A 103 6.51 -6.32 6.85
N LEU A 104 6.96 -6.49 5.62
CA LEU A 104 6.06 -6.73 4.51
C LEU A 104 5.24 -7.99 4.73
N SER A 105 4.02 -7.96 4.27
CA SER A 105 3.09 -9.07 4.40
C SER A 105 2.44 -9.37 3.07
N ALA A 106 2.06 -10.62 2.88
CA ALA A 106 1.33 -11.05 1.70
C ALA A 106 -0.15 -11.25 2.01
N ARG A 107 -0.64 -10.84 3.19
CA ARG A 107 -2.05 -11.05 3.56
C ARG A 107 -3.01 -10.37 2.59
N HIS A 108 -2.60 -9.24 2.01
CA HIS A 108 -3.43 -8.53 1.04
C HIS A 108 -3.73 -9.39 -0.18
N GLN A 109 -2.90 -10.38 -0.47
CA GLN A 109 -3.10 -11.23 -1.65
C GLN A 109 -4.35 -12.09 -1.55
N ARG A 110 -5.03 -12.07 -0.43
CA ARG A 110 -6.33 -12.73 -0.29
C ARG A 110 -7.41 -12.01 -1.07
N PHE A 111 -7.26 -10.72 -1.33
CA PHE A 111 -8.29 -9.97 -2.04
C PHE A 111 -7.76 -9.17 -3.22
N VAL A 112 -6.47 -8.91 -3.31
CA VAL A 112 -5.94 -8.14 -4.42
C VAL A 112 -4.57 -8.67 -4.82
N ARG A 113 -4.35 -8.78 -6.10
CA ARG A 113 -3.03 -9.15 -6.63
C ARG A 113 -2.62 -8.11 -7.64
N PHE A 114 -1.37 -7.70 -7.53
CA PHE A 114 -0.81 -6.76 -8.48
C PHE A 114 -0.05 -7.58 -9.50
N ASP A 115 -0.49 -7.49 -10.75
CA ASP A 115 0.14 -8.23 -11.81
C ASP A 115 1.45 -7.54 -12.13
N THR A 116 2.55 -8.21 -11.84
CA THR A 116 3.84 -7.63 -12.10
C THR A 116 4.41 -8.26 -13.33
N ALA A 117 3.61 -8.77 -14.18
CA ALA A 117 4.05 -9.48 -15.25
C ALA A 117 4.73 -8.67 -16.17
N GLY A 118 5.69 -8.13 -15.82
CA GLY A 118 6.57 -7.62 -16.76
C GLY A 118 7.10 -8.82 -17.46
N PRO A 119 7.35 -8.70 -18.63
CA PRO A 119 7.91 -9.75 -19.30
C PRO A 119 9.22 -9.82 -18.78
N HIS A 120 9.78 -10.69 -18.80
CA HIS A 120 11.05 -10.73 -18.33
C HIS A 120 11.98 -10.99 -19.42
#